data_75df23d094a2e6f5a2c4b17c7fba387b
#
_entry.id   75df23d094a2e6f5a2c4b17c7fba387b
#
_cell.length_a   1.000
_cell.length_b   1.000
_cell.length_c   1.000
_cell.angle_alpha   90.00
_cell.angle_beta   90.00
_cell.angle_gamma   90.00
#
_symmetry.space_group_name_H-M   'P 1'
#
loop_
_entity.id
_entity.type
_entity.pdbx_description
1 polymer ?
#
loop_
_entity_poly.entity_id
_entity_poly.type
_entity_poly.pdbx_seq_one_letter_code
_entity_poly.pdbx_strand_id
1 'polypeptide(L)'
;YFDFLHNAVGIKTAANTYFGKEPKDLNINEAATLIGLCKNPSYYNPVRNPERCRERRNVVLGQMMKAGYLSEAEYDSYSTRPLNLNFHVADHKDGIAAYFRDFLRRYLMAKRPERSNYPSWNINKYVQDSINWNNDPLYGWCNKNTKKNGQPYNVYTDGLKVYTTIDSRMQRYAEEAVNEHVVKFLQPAFNKENRGKKNAPFSGKLTAKQFNDILGRSVRQSERYRVMNSQGATYDEIYKSFHTPTKMSIFTYHGEVDTTMTPIDSIKYYKSFLRCGFMSMSPINGAVKAYVGGLNFIHFN
;
A
#
# COMPACT_ATOMS: atom_id res chain seq x y z
N TYR A 1 25.06 1.08 -0.74
CA TYR A 1 23.63 1.44 -0.56
C TYR A 1 23.55 2.58 0.42
N PHE A 2 22.85 3.65 0.03
CA PHE A 2 22.60 4.83 0.87
C PHE A 2 21.09 5.00 1.03
N ASP A 3 20.62 5.23 2.28
CA ASP A 3 19.22 5.45 2.60
C ASP A 3 18.91 6.96 2.60
N PHE A 4 18.09 7.37 1.64
CA PHE A 4 17.61 8.75 1.50
C PHE A 4 16.33 9.03 2.30
N LEU A 5 15.90 8.13 3.18
CA LEU A 5 14.62 8.10 3.91
C LEU A 5 13.41 7.79 3.01
N HIS A 6 12.22 7.69 3.64
CA HIS A 6 10.97 7.45 2.93
C HIS A 6 11.02 6.20 2.01
N ASN A 7 11.65 5.11 2.48
CA ASN A 7 11.89 3.87 1.71
C ASN A 7 12.79 4.05 0.46
N ALA A 8 13.42 5.21 0.31
CA ALA A 8 14.26 5.52 -0.84
C ALA A 8 15.71 5.04 -0.62
N VAL A 9 15.93 3.73 -0.78
CA VAL A 9 17.25 3.13 -0.69
C VAL A 9 17.91 3.09 -2.08
N GLY A 10 19.02 3.82 -2.22
CA GLY A 10 19.76 3.99 -3.48
C GLY A 10 19.21 5.11 -4.36
N ILE A 11 20.07 5.57 -5.30
CA ILE A 11 19.80 6.76 -6.12
C ILE A 11 18.57 6.62 -7.03
N LYS A 12 18.30 5.42 -7.55
CA LYS A 12 17.15 5.19 -8.42
C LYS A 12 15.85 5.39 -7.67
N THR A 13 15.73 4.80 -6.50
CA THR A 13 14.54 4.94 -5.66
C THR A 13 14.40 6.39 -5.16
N ALA A 14 15.52 7.04 -4.79
CA ALA A 14 15.50 8.43 -4.35
C ALA A 14 15.05 9.39 -5.46
N ALA A 15 15.55 9.24 -6.68
CA ALA A 15 15.15 10.04 -7.84
C ALA A 15 13.63 9.91 -8.11
N ASN A 16 13.13 8.69 -8.03
CA ASN A 16 11.70 8.44 -8.20
C ASN A 16 10.88 9.02 -7.03
N THR A 17 11.29 8.75 -5.79
CA THR A 17 10.56 9.20 -4.58
C THR A 17 10.47 10.74 -4.47
N TYR A 18 11.55 11.45 -4.75
CA TYR A 18 11.58 12.91 -4.56
C TYR A 18 11.19 13.71 -5.80
N PHE A 19 11.40 13.14 -7.01
CA PHE A 19 11.22 13.86 -8.27
C PHE A 19 10.37 13.13 -9.32
N GLY A 20 9.97 11.86 -9.08
CA GLY A 20 9.20 11.06 -10.02
C GLY A 20 9.96 10.74 -11.32
N LYS A 21 11.31 10.65 -11.26
CA LYS A 21 12.19 10.52 -12.43
C LYS A 21 13.17 9.36 -12.30
N GLU A 22 13.63 8.86 -13.43
CA GLU A 22 14.83 8.01 -13.46
C GLU A 22 16.10 8.86 -13.23
N PRO A 23 17.18 8.31 -12.67
CA PRO A 23 18.42 9.06 -12.38
C PRO A 23 19.01 9.82 -13.59
N LYS A 24 18.87 9.28 -14.79
CA LYS A 24 19.35 9.89 -16.03
C LYS A 24 18.57 11.13 -16.45
N ASP A 25 17.34 11.27 -15.98
CA ASP A 25 16.40 12.34 -16.33
C ASP A 25 16.39 13.47 -15.30
N LEU A 26 17.21 13.35 -14.25
CA LEU A 26 17.37 14.39 -13.24
C LEU A 26 18.07 15.62 -13.82
N ASN A 27 17.53 16.79 -13.55
CA ASN A 27 18.24 18.04 -13.83
C ASN A 27 19.35 18.31 -12.76
N ILE A 28 20.18 19.31 -13.02
CA ILE A 28 21.32 19.66 -12.13
C ILE A 28 20.86 19.97 -10.70
N ASN A 29 19.75 20.72 -10.52
CA ASN A 29 19.24 21.04 -9.19
C ASN A 29 18.74 19.82 -8.43
N GLU A 30 18.04 18.93 -9.12
CA GLU A 30 17.52 17.68 -8.55
C GLU A 30 18.68 16.75 -8.15
N ALA A 31 19.66 16.59 -9.02
CA ALA A 31 20.85 15.80 -8.74
C ALA A 31 21.66 16.39 -7.54
N ALA A 32 21.91 17.69 -7.55
CA ALA A 32 22.59 18.39 -6.45
C ALA A 32 21.82 18.27 -5.12
N THR A 33 20.49 18.25 -5.16
CA THR A 33 19.64 18.01 -3.97
C THR A 33 19.89 16.62 -3.39
N LEU A 34 19.87 15.58 -4.20
CA LEU A 34 20.12 14.20 -3.73
C LEU A 34 21.54 14.03 -3.20
N ILE A 35 22.55 14.60 -3.86
CA ILE A 35 23.92 14.62 -3.35
C ILE A 35 24.00 15.37 -2.01
N GLY A 36 23.27 16.48 -1.88
CA GLY A 36 23.19 17.23 -0.63
C GLY A 36 22.65 16.41 0.53
N LEU A 37 21.65 15.56 0.29
CA LEU A 37 21.08 14.65 1.30
C LEU A 37 22.13 13.61 1.80
N CYS A 38 23.10 13.24 0.99
CA CYS A 38 24.12 12.25 1.40
C CYS A 38 24.91 12.67 2.64
N LYS A 39 24.96 13.94 3.01
CA LYS A 39 25.60 14.40 4.25
C LYS A 39 24.81 14.01 5.50
N ASN A 40 23.52 14.24 5.50
CA ASN A 40 22.59 13.85 6.57
C ASN A 40 21.14 13.92 6.06
N PRO A 41 20.55 12.79 5.66
CA PRO A 41 19.23 12.75 5.06
C PRO A 41 18.11 13.27 5.97
N SER A 42 18.22 13.03 7.28
CA SER A 42 17.21 13.50 8.25
C SER A 42 17.25 15.02 8.42
N TYR A 43 18.45 15.60 8.52
CA TYR A 43 18.64 17.03 8.76
C TYR A 43 18.34 17.87 7.51
N TYR A 44 18.70 17.37 6.33
CA TYR A 44 18.50 18.04 5.04
C TYR A 44 17.29 17.50 4.27
N ASN A 45 16.33 16.89 4.97
CA ASN A 45 15.14 16.32 4.33
C ASN A 45 14.34 17.39 3.57
N PRO A 46 14.14 17.27 2.25
CA PRO A 46 13.51 18.32 1.45
C PRO A 46 12.01 18.49 1.75
N VAL A 47 11.37 17.47 2.30
CA VAL A 47 9.94 17.50 2.69
C VAL A 47 9.76 18.15 4.06
N ARG A 48 10.64 17.85 5.02
CA ARG A 48 10.54 18.34 6.40
C ARG A 48 11.25 19.68 6.60
N ASN A 49 12.38 19.88 5.92
CA ASN A 49 13.29 21.03 6.10
C ASN A 49 13.69 21.61 4.74
N PRO A 50 12.76 22.12 3.93
CA PRO A 50 13.03 22.55 2.55
C PRO A 50 14.12 23.64 2.45
N GLU A 51 14.15 24.60 3.37
CA GLU A 51 15.15 25.67 3.35
C GLU A 51 16.57 25.12 3.60
N ARG A 52 16.75 24.29 4.62
CA ARG A 52 18.05 23.66 4.89
C ARG A 52 18.50 22.77 3.73
N CYS A 53 17.56 22.09 3.10
CA CYS A 53 17.84 21.28 1.92
C CYS A 53 18.29 22.17 0.75
N ARG A 54 17.66 23.32 0.53
CA ARG A 54 18.03 24.29 -0.50
C ARG A 54 19.43 24.86 -0.25
N GLU A 55 19.72 25.25 0.98
CA GLU A 55 21.06 25.72 1.36
C GLU A 55 22.11 24.64 1.09
N ARG A 56 21.83 23.39 1.48
CA ARG A 56 22.75 22.27 1.26
C ARG A 56 22.94 21.96 -0.23
N ARG A 57 21.88 22.01 -1.04
CA ARG A 57 21.95 21.93 -2.50
C ARG A 57 22.89 23.01 -3.07
N ASN A 58 22.72 24.24 -2.60
CA ASN A 58 23.55 25.36 -3.08
C ASN A 58 25.04 25.18 -2.73
N VAL A 59 25.34 24.56 -1.59
CA VAL A 59 26.74 24.15 -1.29
C VAL A 59 27.26 23.16 -2.33
N VAL A 60 26.45 22.18 -2.76
CA VAL A 60 26.86 21.24 -3.82
C VAL A 60 27.06 21.95 -5.16
N LEU A 61 26.12 22.82 -5.55
CA LEU A 61 26.27 23.65 -6.76
C LEU A 61 27.53 24.51 -6.73
N GLY A 62 27.83 25.11 -5.58
CA GLY A 62 29.05 25.89 -5.38
C GLY A 62 30.33 25.07 -5.52
N GLN A 63 30.32 23.80 -5.10
CA GLN A 63 31.45 22.89 -5.34
C GLN A 63 31.56 22.52 -6.82
N MET A 64 30.45 22.33 -7.52
CA MET A 64 30.45 22.09 -8.97
C MET A 64 31.02 23.28 -9.74
N MET A 65 30.67 24.52 -9.35
CA MET A 65 31.24 25.74 -9.92
C MET A 65 32.76 25.82 -9.68
N LYS A 66 33.23 25.60 -8.43
CA LYS A 66 34.65 25.57 -8.10
C LYS A 66 35.45 24.50 -8.87
N ALA A 67 34.78 23.40 -9.18
CA ALA A 67 35.42 22.32 -9.97
C ALA A 67 35.30 22.55 -11.50
N GLY A 68 34.77 23.67 -11.95
CA GLY A 68 34.65 24.01 -13.36
C GLY A 68 33.50 23.33 -14.12
N TYR A 69 32.57 22.67 -13.42
CA TYR A 69 31.37 22.05 -14.03
C TYR A 69 30.22 23.02 -14.25
N LEU A 70 30.24 24.19 -13.59
CA LEU A 70 29.28 25.27 -13.76
C LEU A 70 30.00 26.59 -13.86
N SER A 71 29.53 27.48 -14.71
CA SER A 71 29.89 28.88 -14.72
C SER A 71 29.24 29.61 -13.53
N GLU A 72 29.76 30.81 -13.19
CA GLU A 72 29.19 31.65 -12.14
C GLU A 72 27.75 32.06 -12.45
N ALA A 73 27.46 32.42 -13.70
CA ALA A 73 26.09 32.74 -14.16
C ALA A 73 25.10 31.55 -14.03
N GLU A 74 25.55 30.34 -14.29
CA GLU A 74 24.75 29.14 -14.10
C GLU A 74 24.52 28.85 -12.61
N TYR A 75 25.55 28.99 -11.77
CA TYR A 75 25.40 28.88 -10.33
C TYR A 75 24.36 29.86 -9.79
N ASP A 76 24.43 31.13 -10.16
CA ASP A 76 23.47 32.16 -9.73
C ASP A 76 22.05 31.82 -10.17
N SER A 77 21.89 31.35 -11.41
CA SER A 77 20.61 30.91 -11.93
C SER A 77 20.05 29.71 -11.17
N TYR A 78 20.87 28.67 -10.89
CA TYR A 78 20.41 27.45 -10.25
C TYR A 78 20.19 27.62 -8.75
N SER A 79 21.00 28.40 -8.07
CA SER A 79 20.93 28.60 -6.61
C SER A 79 19.64 29.28 -6.15
N THR A 80 19.03 30.10 -7.00
CA THR A 80 17.78 30.80 -6.70
C THR A 80 16.53 29.97 -6.92
N ARG A 81 16.62 28.87 -7.70
CA ARG A 81 15.46 28.04 -8.03
C ARG A 81 14.90 27.29 -6.82
N PRO A 82 13.59 27.10 -6.76
CA PRO A 82 12.95 26.24 -5.73
C PRO A 82 13.34 24.77 -5.91
N LEU A 83 13.03 23.93 -4.92
CA LEU A 83 13.35 22.51 -4.96
C LEU A 83 12.49 21.72 -5.99
N ASN A 84 11.29 22.19 -6.32
CA ASN A 84 10.34 21.58 -7.26
C ASN A 84 10.15 20.06 -7.05
N LEU A 85 9.82 19.67 -5.82
CA LEU A 85 9.59 18.27 -5.48
C LEU A 85 8.32 17.73 -6.17
N ASN A 86 8.43 16.53 -6.72
CA ASN A 86 7.31 15.66 -7.04
C ASN A 86 7.39 14.46 -6.11
N PHE A 87 7.11 14.73 -4.82
CA PHE A 87 7.34 13.77 -3.75
C PHE A 87 6.26 12.70 -3.73
N HIS A 88 6.68 11.48 -3.95
CA HIS A 88 5.84 10.30 -3.86
C HIS A 88 6.63 9.14 -3.21
N VAL A 89 6.19 8.71 -2.04
CA VAL A 89 6.83 7.55 -1.40
C VAL A 89 6.42 6.31 -2.16
N ALA A 90 7.38 5.67 -2.84
CA ALA A 90 7.13 4.38 -3.45
C ALA A 90 6.77 3.37 -2.36
N ASP A 91 5.50 3.00 -2.28
CA ASP A 91 4.99 2.00 -1.36
C ASP A 91 4.84 0.66 -2.10
N HIS A 92 4.82 -0.44 -1.33
CA HIS A 92 4.47 -1.75 -1.85
C HIS A 92 3.07 -1.79 -2.50
N LYS A 93 2.26 -0.75 -2.26
CA LYS A 93 0.93 -0.56 -2.84
C LYS A 93 0.96 -0.03 -4.27
N ASP A 94 2.07 0.63 -4.70
CA ASP A 94 2.18 1.25 -6.00
C ASP A 94 2.59 0.27 -7.10
N GLY A 95 2.15 0.55 -8.33
CA GLY A 95 2.45 -0.25 -9.52
C GLY A 95 1.50 -1.43 -9.75
N ILE A 96 1.72 -2.14 -10.84
CA ILE A 96 0.87 -3.25 -11.27
C ILE A 96 0.93 -4.45 -10.32
N ALA A 97 -0.11 -5.26 -10.31
CA ALA A 97 -0.21 -6.52 -9.56
C ALA A 97 0.00 -6.37 -8.04
N ALA A 98 -0.50 -5.28 -7.42
CA ALA A 98 -0.28 -4.99 -6.00
C ALA A 98 -0.72 -6.15 -5.09
N TYR A 99 -1.88 -6.76 -5.33
CA TYR A 99 -2.35 -7.93 -4.59
C TYR A 99 -1.43 -9.15 -4.73
N PHE A 100 -0.92 -9.39 -5.94
CA PHE A 100 0.01 -10.49 -6.17
C PHE A 100 1.35 -10.25 -5.49
N ARG A 101 1.87 -9.03 -5.53
CA ARG A 101 3.12 -8.67 -4.84
C ARG A 101 3.00 -8.80 -3.32
N ASP A 102 1.86 -8.41 -2.73
CA ASP A 102 1.62 -8.60 -1.30
C ASP A 102 1.48 -10.09 -0.94
N PHE A 103 0.83 -10.88 -1.79
CA PHE A 103 0.79 -12.34 -1.64
C PHE A 103 2.22 -12.90 -1.63
N LEU A 104 3.06 -12.56 -2.62
CA LEU A 104 4.44 -13.01 -2.70
C LEU A 104 5.26 -12.58 -1.47
N ARG A 105 5.10 -11.34 -1.03
CA ARG A 105 5.76 -10.85 0.18
C ARG A 105 5.41 -11.73 1.38
N ARG A 106 4.13 -11.93 1.64
CA ARG A 106 3.67 -12.76 2.77
C ARG A 106 4.16 -14.19 2.65
N TYR A 107 4.18 -14.73 1.45
CA TYR A 107 4.62 -16.08 1.15
C TYR A 107 6.11 -16.28 1.41
N LEU A 108 6.95 -15.40 0.85
CA LEU A 108 8.41 -15.45 0.99
C LEU A 108 8.89 -15.10 2.41
N MET A 109 8.18 -14.23 3.13
CA MET A 109 8.51 -13.81 4.49
C MET A 109 7.76 -14.61 5.57
N ALA A 110 7.04 -15.65 5.21
CA ALA A 110 6.33 -16.49 6.18
C ALA A 110 7.32 -17.03 7.24
N LYS A 111 6.90 -17.01 8.49
CA LYS A 111 7.66 -17.57 9.61
C LYS A 111 7.32 -19.04 9.79
N ARG A 112 8.20 -19.77 10.50
CA ARG A 112 7.91 -21.16 10.89
C ARG A 112 6.61 -21.19 11.69
N PRO A 113 5.63 -22.00 11.29
CA PRO A 113 4.37 -22.10 12.03
C PRO A 113 4.57 -22.67 13.43
N GLU A 114 4.05 -21.96 14.42
CA GLU A 114 4.01 -22.40 15.82
C GLU A 114 2.55 -22.50 16.25
N ARG A 115 2.17 -23.60 16.89
CA ARG A 115 0.76 -23.86 17.26
C ARG A 115 0.15 -22.77 18.12
N SER A 116 0.96 -22.13 18.98
CA SER A 116 0.56 -21.04 19.87
C SER A 116 0.08 -19.78 19.15
N ASN A 117 0.54 -19.57 17.90
CA ASN A 117 0.19 -18.40 17.09
C ASN A 117 -1.16 -18.55 16.34
N TYR A 118 -1.81 -19.72 16.49
CA TYR A 118 -3.08 -20.01 15.81
C TYR A 118 -4.19 -20.28 16.84
N PRO A 119 -5.33 -19.56 16.74
CA PRO A 119 -6.47 -19.81 17.61
C PRO A 119 -7.02 -21.23 17.38
N SER A 120 -7.65 -21.80 18.40
CA SER A 120 -8.16 -23.18 18.39
C SER A 120 -9.13 -23.48 17.24
N TRP A 121 -9.94 -22.46 16.84
CA TRP A 121 -10.90 -22.58 15.75
C TRP A 121 -10.24 -22.57 14.35
N ASN A 122 -8.95 -22.24 14.24
CA ASN A 122 -8.25 -22.12 12.96
C ASN A 122 -7.09 -23.13 12.82
N ILE A 123 -7.28 -24.33 13.35
CA ILE A 123 -6.30 -25.43 13.31
C ILE A 123 -5.93 -25.82 11.86
N ASN A 124 -6.90 -25.77 10.94
CA ASN A 124 -6.68 -26.12 9.55
C ASN A 124 -5.65 -25.21 8.88
N LYS A 125 -5.63 -23.92 9.24
CA LYS A 125 -4.60 -22.99 8.75
C LYS A 125 -3.22 -23.36 9.27
N TYR A 126 -3.09 -23.70 10.55
CA TYR A 126 -1.82 -24.18 11.11
C TYR A 126 -1.29 -25.41 10.39
N VAL A 127 -2.16 -26.39 10.12
CA VAL A 127 -1.80 -27.59 9.39
C VAL A 127 -1.34 -27.26 7.97
N GLN A 128 -2.09 -26.42 7.26
CA GLN A 128 -1.74 -26.00 5.89
C GLN A 128 -0.42 -25.22 5.84
N ASP A 129 -0.23 -24.26 6.75
CA ASP A 129 1.01 -23.49 6.83
C ASP A 129 2.21 -24.38 7.19
N SER A 130 2.00 -25.41 8.01
CA SER A 130 3.03 -26.40 8.37
C SER A 130 3.39 -27.29 7.17
N ILE A 131 2.42 -27.72 6.40
CA ILE A 131 2.64 -28.46 5.14
C ILE A 131 3.43 -27.60 4.16
N ASN A 132 3.01 -26.36 3.95
CA ASN A 132 3.70 -25.42 3.06
C ASN A 132 5.14 -25.16 3.53
N TRP A 133 5.34 -24.97 4.83
CA TRP A 133 6.68 -24.75 5.39
C TRP A 133 7.61 -25.93 5.12
N ASN A 134 7.14 -27.16 5.28
CA ASN A 134 7.98 -28.34 5.14
C ASN A 134 8.22 -28.74 3.67
N ASN A 135 7.21 -28.56 2.81
CA ASN A 135 7.22 -29.11 1.47
C ASN A 135 7.52 -28.09 0.37
N ASP A 136 7.30 -26.78 0.62
CA ASP A 136 7.56 -25.75 -0.36
C ASP A 136 8.82 -24.95 0.01
N PRO A 137 9.89 -25.03 -0.79
CA PRO A 137 11.12 -24.28 -0.53
C PRO A 137 10.95 -22.77 -0.60
N LEU A 138 9.95 -22.26 -1.31
CA LEU A 138 9.68 -20.82 -1.45
C LEU A 138 8.86 -20.28 -0.29
N TYR A 139 8.02 -21.09 0.35
CA TYR A 139 7.24 -20.67 1.51
C TYR A 139 8.18 -20.40 2.70
N GLY A 140 8.27 -19.11 3.10
CA GLY A 140 9.20 -18.68 4.15
C GLY A 140 10.67 -18.63 3.72
N TRP A 141 10.94 -18.55 2.43
CA TRP A 141 12.31 -18.54 1.89
C TRP A 141 13.22 -17.55 2.60
N CYS A 142 12.74 -16.34 2.88
CA CYS A 142 13.50 -15.30 3.56
C CYS A 142 13.94 -15.69 4.98
N ASN A 143 13.14 -16.51 5.67
CA ASN A 143 13.42 -16.97 7.03
C ASN A 143 14.14 -18.32 7.07
N LYS A 144 14.04 -19.12 6.00
CA LYS A 144 14.78 -20.38 5.84
C LYS A 144 16.23 -20.16 5.42
N ASN A 145 16.50 -19.04 4.78
CA ASN A 145 17.81 -18.68 4.27
C ASN A 145 18.38 -17.49 5.04
N THR A 146 19.66 -17.52 5.34
CA THR A 146 20.34 -16.45 6.07
C THR A 146 21.43 -15.83 5.23
N LYS A 147 21.67 -14.54 5.44
CA LYS A 147 22.78 -13.80 4.89
C LYS A 147 24.11 -14.23 5.56
N LYS A 148 25.24 -13.85 4.99
CA LYS A 148 26.58 -14.13 5.57
C LYS A 148 26.75 -13.66 7.02
N ASN A 149 25.99 -12.66 7.44
CA ASN A 149 25.96 -12.13 8.80
C ASN A 149 24.97 -12.84 9.74
N GLY A 150 24.35 -13.95 9.32
CA GLY A 150 23.37 -14.71 10.10
C GLY A 150 21.96 -14.12 10.13
N GLN A 151 21.72 -12.96 9.53
CA GLN A 151 20.40 -12.34 9.50
C GLN A 151 19.52 -12.94 8.38
N PRO A 152 18.19 -13.07 8.58
CA PRO A 152 17.28 -13.48 7.54
C PRO A 152 17.25 -12.45 6.40
N TYR A 153 16.83 -12.89 5.22
CA TYR A 153 16.59 -12.00 4.10
C TYR A 153 15.32 -11.17 4.29
N ASN A 154 15.32 -9.96 3.72
CA ASN A 154 14.15 -9.08 3.70
C ASN A 154 13.85 -8.67 2.25
N VAL A 155 12.62 -8.91 1.80
CA VAL A 155 12.17 -8.61 0.43
C VAL A 155 12.34 -7.13 0.07
N TYR A 156 12.24 -6.22 1.04
CA TYR A 156 12.29 -4.78 0.80
C TYR A 156 13.71 -4.21 0.76
N THR A 157 14.64 -4.77 1.55
CA THR A 157 15.92 -4.11 1.80
C THR A 157 17.11 -4.83 1.18
N ASP A 158 16.98 -6.09 0.83
CA ASP A 158 18.12 -6.90 0.40
C ASP A 158 18.27 -7.01 -1.14
N GLY A 159 17.47 -6.26 -1.91
CA GLY A 159 17.60 -6.19 -3.37
C GLY A 159 17.32 -7.51 -4.09
N LEU A 160 16.45 -8.34 -3.53
CA LEU A 160 16.09 -9.64 -4.12
C LEU A 160 15.40 -9.45 -5.47
N LYS A 161 15.81 -10.25 -6.45
CA LYS A 161 15.16 -10.34 -7.76
C LYS A 161 14.22 -11.55 -7.76
N VAL A 162 12.90 -11.28 -7.79
CA VAL A 162 11.88 -12.32 -7.81
C VAL A 162 11.32 -12.43 -9.24
N TYR A 163 11.60 -13.53 -9.90
CA TYR A 163 11.06 -13.83 -11.24
C TYR A 163 9.73 -14.53 -11.09
N THR A 164 8.71 -14.02 -11.79
CA THR A 164 7.34 -14.52 -11.73
C THR A 164 6.83 -14.87 -13.12
N THR A 165 5.71 -15.57 -13.18
CA THR A 165 5.03 -15.93 -14.43
C THR A 165 4.05 -14.87 -14.93
N ILE A 166 3.88 -13.78 -14.16
CA ILE A 166 2.99 -12.66 -14.52
C ILE A 166 3.48 -12.00 -15.82
N ASP A 167 2.59 -11.86 -16.78
CA ASP A 167 2.80 -11.04 -17.98
C ASP A 167 2.28 -9.62 -17.69
N SER A 168 3.17 -8.63 -17.77
CA SER A 168 2.84 -7.25 -17.40
C SER A 168 1.75 -6.61 -18.28
N ARG A 169 1.62 -7.02 -19.53
CA ARG A 169 0.58 -6.55 -20.46
C ARG A 169 -0.77 -7.18 -20.10
N MET A 170 -0.80 -8.51 -19.90
CA MET A 170 -2.02 -9.20 -19.46
C MET A 170 -2.50 -8.71 -18.12
N GLN A 171 -1.58 -8.46 -17.17
CA GLN A 171 -1.90 -7.89 -15.87
C GLN A 171 -2.56 -6.50 -15.99
N ARG A 172 -1.99 -5.63 -16.83
CA ARG A 172 -2.56 -4.29 -17.07
C ARG A 172 -3.96 -4.38 -17.69
N TYR A 173 -4.13 -5.20 -18.71
CA TYR A 173 -5.45 -5.40 -19.32
C TYR A 173 -6.48 -5.97 -18.33
N ALA A 174 -6.06 -6.87 -17.45
CA ALA A 174 -6.94 -7.40 -16.41
C ALA A 174 -7.37 -6.32 -15.40
N GLU A 175 -6.44 -5.48 -14.95
CA GLU A 175 -6.74 -4.36 -14.03
C GLU A 175 -7.63 -3.31 -14.71
N GLU A 176 -7.36 -2.96 -15.97
CA GLU A 176 -8.18 -2.04 -16.77
C GLU A 176 -9.59 -2.60 -16.98
N ALA A 177 -9.72 -3.85 -17.39
CA ALA A 177 -11.03 -4.50 -17.61
C ALA A 177 -11.86 -4.56 -16.31
N VAL A 178 -11.24 -4.90 -15.18
CA VAL A 178 -11.90 -4.89 -13.87
C VAL A 178 -12.35 -3.48 -13.50
N ASN A 179 -11.50 -2.48 -13.70
CA ASN A 179 -11.86 -1.09 -13.43
C ASN A 179 -13.01 -0.60 -14.31
N GLU A 180 -12.94 -0.85 -15.62
CA GLU A 180 -13.99 -0.42 -16.56
C GLU A 180 -15.32 -1.10 -16.27
N HIS A 181 -15.31 -2.41 -16.09
CA HIS A 181 -16.56 -3.14 -15.93
C HIS A 181 -17.14 -3.02 -14.53
N VAL A 182 -16.34 -3.19 -13.48
CA VAL A 182 -16.85 -3.19 -12.11
C VAL A 182 -16.99 -1.78 -11.56
N VAL A 183 -15.98 -0.93 -11.68
CA VAL A 183 -15.99 0.41 -11.09
C VAL A 183 -16.85 1.37 -11.88
N LYS A 184 -16.66 1.44 -13.21
CA LYS A 184 -17.34 2.44 -14.05
C LYS A 184 -18.75 2.01 -14.50
N PHE A 185 -19.06 0.71 -14.56
CA PHE A 185 -20.34 0.22 -15.04
C PHE A 185 -21.18 -0.42 -13.94
N LEU A 186 -20.71 -1.52 -13.32
CA LEU A 186 -21.53 -2.28 -12.36
C LEU A 186 -21.78 -1.51 -11.06
N GLN A 187 -20.80 -0.83 -10.49
CA GLN A 187 -20.96 -0.12 -9.23
C GLN A 187 -21.99 1.02 -9.30
N PRO A 188 -21.98 1.88 -10.33
CA PRO A 188 -23.04 2.88 -10.50
C PRO A 188 -24.44 2.25 -10.70
N ALA A 189 -24.53 1.16 -11.47
CA ALA A 189 -25.79 0.44 -11.67
C ALA A 189 -26.31 -0.14 -10.35
N PHE A 190 -25.43 -0.79 -9.57
CA PHE A 190 -25.76 -1.32 -8.24
C PHE A 190 -26.22 -0.22 -7.27
N ASN A 191 -25.50 0.91 -7.25
CA ASN A 191 -25.85 2.03 -6.40
C ASN A 191 -27.23 2.62 -6.78
N LYS A 192 -27.49 2.77 -8.09
CA LYS A 192 -28.78 3.24 -8.61
C LYS A 192 -29.91 2.30 -8.22
N GLU A 193 -29.73 1.01 -8.39
CA GLU A 193 -30.72 -0.01 -8.06
C GLU A 193 -31.04 -0.04 -6.55
N ASN A 194 -30.04 0.15 -5.70
CA ASN A 194 -30.21 0.07 -4.25
C ASN A 194 -30.63 1.38 -3.60
N ARG A 195 -30.73 2.47 -4.36
CA ARG A 195 -31.10 3.78 -3.85
C ARG A 195 -32.51 3.76 -3.24
N GLY A 196 -32.63 4.16 -1.96
CA GLY A 196 -33.87 4.21 -1.22
C GLY A 196 -34.41 2.86 -0.71
N LYS A 197 -33.69 1.74 -0.97
CA LYS A 197 -34.10 0.44 -0.39
C LYS A 197 -33.74 0.37 1.10
N LYS A 198 -34.66 -0.06 1.94
CA LYS A 198 -34.55 -0.08 3.41
C LYS A 198 -33.29 -0.85 3.93
N ASN A 199 -32.97 -1.97 3.29
CA ASN A 199 -31.86 -2.84 3.72
C ASN A 199 -30.60 -2.65 2.88
N ALA A 200 -30.53 -1.64 2.00
CA ALA A 200 -29.35 -1.40 1.19
C ALA A 200 -28.07 -1.26 2.05
N PRO A 201 -26.95 -1.80 1.58
CA PRO A 201 -26.70 -2.50 0.31
C PRO A 201 -27.08 -4.00 0.30
N PHE A 202 -27.69 -4.49 1.34
CA PHE A 202 -28.03 -5.91 1.49
C PHE A 202 -29.34 -6.27 0.80
N SER A 203 -29.52 -7.56 0.54
CA SER A 203 -30.75 -8.09 -0.06
C SER A 203 -31.98 -7.74 0.77
N GLY A 204 -33.06 -7.30 0.11
CA GLY A 204 -34.36 -7.08 0.74
C GLY A 204 -35.01 -8.35 1.30
N LYS A 205 -34.51 -9.54 0.92
CA LYS A 205 -35.01 -10.84 1.42
C LYS A 205 -34.46 -11.21 2.80
N LEU A 206 -33.50 -10.43 3.35
CA LEU A 206 -32.98 -10.70 4.68
C LEU A 206 -34.00 -10.41 5.76
N THR A 207 -34.13 -11.31 6.73
CA THR A 207 -34.85 -11.04 7.97
C THR A 207 -34.14 -9.98 8.80
N ALA A 208 -34.84 -9.29 9.68
CA ALA A 208 -34.22 -8.31 10.59
C ALA A 208 -33.13 -8.91 11.44
N LYS A 209 -33.28 -10.17 11.88
CA LYS A 209 -32.23 -10.90 12.63
C LYS A 209 -30.98 -11.09 11.78
N GLN A 210 -31.09 -11.60 10.56
CA GLN A 210 -29.96 -11.81 9.66
C GLN A 210 -29.24 -10.49 9.35
N PHE A 211 -29.98 -9.42 9.11
CA PHE A 211 -29.41 -8.09 8.86
C PHE A 211 -28.61 -7.60 10.07
N ASN A 212 -29.18 -7.69 11.28
CA ASN A 212 -28.51 -7.29 12.52
C ASN A 212 -27.28 -8.18 12.82
N ASP A 213 -27.35 -9.48 12.54
CA ASP A 213 -26.22 -10.40 12.72
C ASP A 213 -25.04 -10.05 11.79
N ILE A 214 -25.31 -9.65 10.55
CA ILE A 214 -24.28 -9.20 9.60
C ILE A 214 -23.62 -7.91 10.09
N LEU A 215 -24.40 -6.91 10.49
CA LEU A 215 -23.86 -5.66 11.03
C LEU A 215 -23.12 -5.88 12.33
N GLY A 216 -23.67 -6.65 13.25
CA GLY A 216 -23.04 -6.96 14.53
C GLY A 216 -21.70 -7.68 14.37
N ARG A 217 -21.56 -8.60 13.41
CA ARG A 217 -20.26 -9.21 13.06
C ARG A 217 -19.28 -8.16 12.56
N SER A 218 -19.72 -7.28 11.67
CA SER A 218 -18.84 -6.22 11.12
C SER A 218 -18.41 -5.22 12.19
N VAL A 219 -19.29 -4.86 13.12
CA VAL A 219 -18.96 -4.04 14.30
C VAL A 219 -17.87 -4.71 15.13
N ARG A 220 -18.03 -5.99 15.50
CA ARG A 220 -17.04 -6.72 16.31
C ARG A 220 -15.69 -6.90 15.62
N GLN A 221 -15.65 -6.90 14.29
CA GLN A 221 -14.42 -7.00 13.50
C GLN A 221 -13.70 -5.65 13.32
N SER A 222 -14.36 -4.53 13.63
CA SER A 222 -13.78 -3.20 13.45
C SER A 222 -12.72 -2.87 14.50
N GLU A 223 -11.74 -2.04 14.13
CA GLU A 223 -10.71 -1.55 15.04
C GLU A 223 -11.32 -0.78 16.22
N ARG A 224 -12.30 0.08 15.96
CA ARG A 224 -13.02 0.83 16.99
C ARG A 224 -13.56 -0.10 18.09
N TYR A 225 -14.23 -1.20 17.71
CA TYR A 225 -14.72 -2.18 18.67
C TYR A 225 -13.59 -2.82 19.46
N ARG A 226 -12.51 -3.26 18.79
CA ARG A 226 -11.38 -3.91 19.45
C ARG A 226 -10.71 -3.01 20.47
N VAL A 227 -10.48 -1.73 20.11
CA VAL A 227 -9.90 -0.75 21.03
C VAL A 227 -10.79 -0.50 22.23
N MET A 228 -12.08 -0.20 22.03
CA MET A 228 -13.02 0.06 23.12
C MET A 228 -13.17 -1.15 24.04
N ASN A 229 -13.30 -2.34 23.46
CA ASN A 229 -13.43 -3.58 24.24
C ASN A 229 -12.15 -3.87 25.06
N SER A 230 -10.97 -3.62 24.52
CA SER A 230 -9.70 -3.77 25.24
C SER A 230 -9.52 -2.77 26.40
N GLN A 231 -10.20 -1.62 26.31
CA GLN A 231 -10.25 -0.59 27.35
C GLN A 231 -11.33 -0.84 28.40
N GLY A 232 -12.08 -1.93 28.28
CA GLY A 232 -13.13 -2.30 29.22
C GLY A 232 -14.45 -1.55 29.06
N ALA A 233 -14.70 -0.94 27.89
CA ALA A 233 -15.95 -0.23 27.61
C ALA A 233 -17.16 -1.18 27.68
N THR A 234 -18.25 -0.70 28.24
CA THR A 234 -19.51 -1.42 28.33
C THR A 234 -20.20 -1.55 26.97
N TYR A 235 -21.15 -2.47 26.86
CA TYR A 235 -21.93 -2.64 25.64
C TYR A 235 -22.64 -1.35 25.22
N ASP A 236 -23.21 -0.60 26.15
CA ASP A 236 -23.95 0.64 25.89
C ASP A 236 -23.02 1.76 25.38
N GLU A 237 -21.83 1.88 25.94
CA GLU A 237 -20.82 2.83 25.47
C GLU A 237 -20.37 2.50 24.05
N ILE A 238 -20.11 1.24 23.76
CA ILE A 238 -19.75 0.76 22.42
C ILE A 238 -20.91 1.05 21.46
N TYR A 239 -22.14 0.67 21.82
CA TYR A 239 -23.32 0.91 21.00
C TYR A 239 -23.50 2.40 20.69
N LYS A 240 -23.44 3.26 21.69
CA LYS A 240 -23.50 4.73 21.55
C LYS A 240 -22.41 5.26 20.63
N SER A 241 -21.17 4.78 20.78
CA SER A 241 -20.05 5.18 19.94
C SER A 241 -20.28 4.86 18.45
N PHE A 242 -20.94 3.74 18.12
CA PHE A 242 -21.25 3.38 16.73
C PHE A 242 -22.45 4.14 16.14
N HIS A 243 -23.27 4.77 16.97
CA HIS A 243 -24.46 5.53 16.55
C HIS A 243 -24.30 7.04 16.70
N THR A 244 -23.13 7.52 17.16
CA THR A 244 -22.83 8.95 17.25
C THR A 244 -22.11 9.42 15.99
N PRO A 245 -22.59 10.49 15.30
CA PRO A 245 -21.89 11.04 14.14
C PRO A 245 -20.45 11.45 14.47
N THR A 246 -19.53 11.04 13.65
CA THR A 246 -18.09 11.26 13.83
C THR A 246 -17.49 11.75 12.51
N LYS A 247 -16.59 12.73 12.56
CA LYS A 247 -15.79 13.13 11.41
C LYS A 247 -14.86 12.00 11.00
N MET A 248 -14.86 11.66 9.72
CA MET A 248 -14.01 10.61 9.17
C MET A 248 -13.72 10.86 7.70
N SER A 249 -12.59 10.39 7.23
CA SER A 249 -12.29 10.30 5.80
C SER A 249 -12.78 8.96 5.27
N ILE A 250 -13.51 8.99 4.17
CA ILE A 250 -14.01 7.79 3.50
C ILE A 250 -13.44 7.67 2.10
N PHE A 251 -13.19 6.43 1.69
CA PHE A 251 -12.77 6.12 0.33
C PHE A 251 -13.92 6.33 -0.67
N THR A 252 -13.58 6.94 -1.81
CA THR A 252 -14.36 6.88 -3.04
C THR A 252 -13.46 6.51 -4.20
N TYR A 253 -14.01 6.07 -5.34
CA TYR A 253 -13.20 5.82 -6.54
C TYR A 253 -12.57 7.08 -7.17
N HIS A 254 -12.90 8.26 -6.64
CA HIS A 254 -12.32 9.55 -7.04
C HIS A 254 -11.37 10.14 -5.99
N GLY A 255 -11.02 9.35 -4.97
CA GLY A 255 -10.15 9.76 -3.87
C GLY A 255 -10.86 9.72 -2.52
N GLU A 256 -10.15 10.13 -1.48
CA GLU A 256 -10.70 10.23 -0.13
C GLU A 256 -11.53 11.51 0.04
N VAL A 257 -12.64 11.40 0.77
CA VAL A 257 -13.55 12.51 1.05
C VAL A 257 -13.82 12.58 2.54
N ASP A 258 -13.61 13.76 3.11
CA ASP A 258 -13.96 14.02 4.51
C ASP A 258 -15.46 14.22 4.66
N THR A 259 -16.03 13.50 5.61
CA THR A 259 -17.47 13.51 5.88
C THR A 259 -17.76 13.31 7.37
N THR A 260 -19.01 13.57 7.76
CA THR A 260 -19.50 13.27 9.10
C THR A 260 -20.65 12.26 8.98
N MET A 261 -20.43 11.06 9.50
CA MET A 261 -21.45 10.00 9.53
C MET A 261 -21.27 9.12 10.77
N THR A 262 -22.26 8.29 11.05
CA THR A 262 -22.11 7.33 12.14
C THR A 262 -21.16 6.18 11.71
N PRO A 263 -20.36 5.61 12.62
CA PRO A 263 -19.53 4.44 12.30
C PRO A 263 -20.34 3.25 11.76
N ILE A 264 -21.58 3.07 12.17
CA ILE A 264 -22.45 2.02 11.63
C ILE A 264 -22.84 2.29 10.16
N ASP A 265 -23.04 3.56 9.79
CA ASP A 265 -23.33 3.92 8.41
C ASP A 265 -22.07 3.83 7.54
N SER A 266 -20.87 4.11 8.08
CA SER A 266 -19.64 3.86 7.36
C SER A 266 -19.43 2.36 7.07
N ILE A 267 -19.80 1.47 7.99
CA ILE A 267 -19.80 0.02 7.75
C ILE A 267 -20.72 -0.34 6.60
N LYS A 268 -21.97 0.18 6.57
CA LYS A 268 -22.89 -0.03 5.46
C LYS A 268 -22.35 0.52 4.15
N TYR A 269 -21.75 1.71 4.18
CA TYR A 269 -21.13 2.34 3.03
C TYR A 269 -20.04 1.44 2.44
N TYR A 270 -19.09 0.94 3.24
CA TYR A 270 -18.06 0.04 2.77
C TYR A 270 -18.57 -1.34 2.32
N LYS A 271 -19.72 -1.78 2.82
CA LYS A 271 -20.43 -2.99 2.35
C LYS A 271 -21.13 -2.79 1.01
N SER A 272 -21.33 -1.55 0.55
CA SER A 272 -21.90 -1.25 -0.77
C SER A 272 -20.93 -1.40 -1.93
N PHE A 273 -19.63 -1.46 -1.67
CA PHE A 273 -18.64 -1.66 -2.71
C PHE A 273 -18.62 -3.10 -3.20
N LEU A 274 -18.78 -3.27 -4.50
CA LEU A 274 -18.66 -4.56 -5.16
C LEU A 274 -17.21 -5.07 -5.01
N ARG A 275 -17.06 -6.37 -4.94
CA ARG A 275 -15.75 -7.03 -4.88
C ARG A 275 -15.59 -7.91 -6.09
N CYS A 276 -14.38 -7.94 -6.64
CA CYS A 276 -14.04 -8.74 -7.80
C CYS A 276 -12.67 -9.37 -7.58
N GLY A 277 -12.52 -10.61 -7.98
CA GLY A 277 -11.25 -11.29 -8.15
C GLY A 277 -11.16 -11.82 -9.56
N PHE A 278 -10.01 -11.64 -10.21
CA PHE A 278 -9.76 -12.15 -11.55
C PHE A 278 -8.37 -12.80 -11.60
N MET A 279 -8.29 -13.96 -12.23
CA MET A 279 -7.05 -14.66 -12.46
C MET A 279 -7.02 -15.28 -13.86
N SER A 280 -5.92 -15.07 -14.57
CA SER A 280 -5.64 -15.72 -15.85
C SER A 280 -4.48 -16.68 -15.70
N MET A 281 -4.65 -17.91 -16.16
CA MET A 281 -3.64 -18.96 -16.09
C MET A 281 -3.44 -19.63 -17.45
N SER A 282 -2.21 -20.05 -17.70
CA SER A 282 -1.91 -20.95 -18.84
C SER A 282 -2.51 -22.34 -18.61
N PRO A 283 -3.34 -22.85 -19.53
CA PRO A 283 -3.90 -24.19 -19.39
C PRO A 283 -2.85 -25.31 -19.54
N ILE A 284 -1.70 -25.01 -20.13
CA ILE A 284 -0.64 -26.00 -20.43
C ILE A 284 0.15 -26.35 -19.17
N ASN A 285 0.46 -25.36 -18.33
CA ASN A 285 1.38 -25.55 -17.20
C ASN A 285 0.92 -24.88 -15.89
N GLY A 286 -0.30 -24.33 -15.85
CA GLY A 286 -0.85 -23.66 -14.66
C GLY A 286 -0.20 -22.32 -14.29
N ALA A 287 0.70 -21.79 -15.12
CA ALA A 287 1.38 -20.53 -14.84
C ALA A 287 0.41 -19.36 -14.80
N VAL A 288 0.36 -18.64 -13.68
CA VAL A 288 -0.49 -17.44 -13.51
C VAL A 288 0.09 -16.29 -14.33
N LYS A 289 -0.72 -15.76 -15.26
CA LYS A 289 -0.35 -14.67 -16.18
C LYS A 289 -0.87 -13.32 -15.74
N ALA A 290 -2.03 -13.28 -15.09
CA ALA A 290 -2.58 -12.08 -14.47
C ALA A 290 -3.31 -12.44 -13.18
N TYR A 291 -3.24 -11.54 -12.19
CA TYR A 291 -3.89 -11.73 -10.89
C TYR A 291 -4.38 -10.39 -10.34
N VAL A 292 -5.70 -10.25 -10.23
CA VAL A 292 -6.37 -9.09 -9.64
C VAL A 292 -7.15 -9.58 -8.41
N GLY A 293 -6.67 -9.25 -7.23
CA GLY A 293 -7.27 -9.71 -5.97
C GLY A 293 -8.39 -8.80 -5.44
N GLY A 294 -8.61 -7.64 -6.10
CA GLY A 294 -9.64 -6.68 -5.71
C GLY A 294 -9.57 -5.41 -6.54
N LEU A 295 -10.50 -4.48 -6.28
CA LEU A 295 -10.64 -3.23 -7.04
C LEU A 295 -9.67 -2.14 -6.62
N ASN A 296 -9.27 -2.13 -5.36
CA ASN A 296 -8.35 -1.12 -4.81
C ASN A 296 -7.54 -1.73 -3.66
N PHE A 297 -6.24 -1.90 -3.90
CA PHE A 297 -5.35 -2.50 -2.91
C PHE A 297 -5.05 -1.58 -1.72
N ILE A 298 -5.09 -0.26 -1.92
CA ILE A 298 -4.76 0.71 -0.87
C ILE A 298 -5.79 0.68 0.26
N HIS A 299 -7.07 0.56 -0.11
CA HIS A 299 -8.18 0.66 0.83
C HIS A 299 -8.86 -0.67 1.16
N PHE A 300 -8.59 -1.74 0.39
CA PHE A 300 -9.26 -3.04 0.50
C PHE A 300 -8.30 -4.22 0.40
N ASN A 301 -7.19 -4.19 1.13
CA ASN A 301 -6.23 -5.31 1.21
C ASN A 301 -6.53 -6.26 2.39
#